data_c19ccaf358e55ed08752050b766253f0
#
_entry.id   c19ccaf358e55ed08752050b766253f0
#
_cell.length_a   1.000
_cell.length_b   1.000
_cell.length_c   1.000
_cell.angle_alpha   90.00
_cell.angle_beta   90.00
_cell.angle_gamma   90.00
#
_symmetry.space_group_name_H-M   'P 1'
#
loop_
_entity.id
_entity.type
_entity.pdbx_description
1 polymer ?
#
loop_
_entity_poly.entity_id
_entity_poly.type
_entity_poly.pdbx_seq_one_letter_code
_entity_poly.pdbx_strand_id
1 'polypeptide(L)'
;MQKLASIEKPIDIGEKSIAENTQKAQTLYDRGNALESMGRLSAAIESWEKAIELEPEFYEAWYNQGVALRKVGQLEESVTAYNKSLKIKPNNPEAWYNRANVLRKLNRLSEAIASYEQAINFKPDYHEAWTNRGNTLVSLEKLSEAIASYDKAIELKPDYCEAWYNKAFTLRKCNQNTAAIASYDKAIELKPDLHQAWYNRGLALTDEKLYPEAVASFDKTLELWPKSAEAWNKRGTALAQMGQFEAAIASWDKALALKPDNSESWYNRGLALANLERFEEAVASWDKTVELQPDNTEAWYNRAVALKKIKRFTEAIASYDKIIALKPDDPNLYYQKACLYVLEKETGELTNNQEVVAASTAKAIENLSKAIELNPKKYRKLYKNDSKLRTIQEEVRFLA
;
A
#
# COMPACT_ATOMS: atom_id res chain seq x y z
N MET A 1 52.30 -82.30 -0.19
CA MET A 1 52.56 -80.87 -0.49
C MET A 1 51.30 -80.23 -1.08
N GLN A 2 50.51 -79.59 -0.23
CA GLN A 2 49.26 -78.95 -0.60
C GLN A 2 49.57 -77.59 -1.15
N LYS A 3 49.02 -77.33 -2.35
CA LYS A 3 48.91 -75.95 -2.91
C LYS A 3 47.79 -75.23 -2.17
N LEU A 4 48.14 -74.22 -1.40
CA LEU A 4 47.25 -73.22 -0.93
C LEU A 4 46.90 -72.31 -2.12
N ALA A 5 45.69 -72.43 -2.67
CA ALA A 5 45.10 -71.46 -3.61
C ALA A 5 44.80 -70.21 -2.81
N SER A 6 45.41 -69.09 -3.17
CA SER A 6 45.08 -67.76 -2.70
C SER A 6 43.66 -67.41 -3.13
N ILE A 7 42.74 -67.28 -2.20
CA ILE A 7 41.42 -66.66 -2.41
C ILE A 7 41.67 -65.18 -2.53
N GLU A 8 41.85 -64.66 -3.78
CA GLU A 8 41.74 -63.24 -4.00
C GLU A 8 40.34 -62.73 -3.63
N LYS A 9 40.33 -61.76 -2.79
CA LYS A 9 39.12 -61.22 -2.15
C LYS A 9 38.17 -60.61 -3.19
N PRO A 10 36.82 -60.92 -3.12
CA PRO A 10 35.82 -60.24 -3.97
C PRO A 10 35.62 -58.76 -3.65
N ILE A 11 36.32 -58.23 -2.69
CA ILE A 11 36.18 -56.86 -2.15
C ILE A 11 36.79 -55.80 -3.08
N ASP A 12 37.77 -56.13 -3.93
CA ASP A 12 38.55 -55.16 -4.72
C ASP A 12 37.82 -54.64 -5.96
N ILE A 13 36.86 -55.37 -6.52
CA ILE A 13 36.14 -54.97 -7.75
C ILE A 13 35.01 -53.95 -7.43
N GLY A 14 34.36 -54.10 -6.27
CA GLY A 14 33.32 -53.17 -5.80
C GLY A 14 33.90 -51.81 -5.38
N GLU A 15 35.04 -51.82 -4.67
CA GLU A 15 35.70 -50.59 -4.24
C GLU A 15 36.26 -49.78 -5.42
N LYS A 16 36.83 -50.43 -6.42
CA LYS A 16 37.26 -49.77 -7.67
C LYS A 16 36.13 -49.14 -8.45
N SER A 17 35.01 -49.85 -8.58
CA SER A 17 33.84 -49.33 -9.29
C SER A 17 33.22 -48.11 -8.56
N ILE A 18 33.17 -48.14 -7.25
CA ILE A 18 32.70 -47.01 -6.42
C ILE A 18 33.65 -45.81 -6.60
N ALA A 19 34.98 -46.02 -6.48
CA ALA A 19 35.94 -44.93 -6.67
C ALA A 19 35.89 -44.31 -8.05
N GLU A 20 35.70 -45.12 -9.12
CA GLU A 20 35.50 -44.61 -10.48
C GLU A 20 34.21 -43.81 -10.63
N ASN A 21 33.12 -44.21 -10.02
CA ASN A 21 31.85 -43.49 -10.04
C ASN A 21 31.95 -42.15 -9.30
N THR A 22 32.57 -42.12 -8.12
CA THR A 22 32.83 -40.90 -7.34
C THR A 22 33.69 -39.91 -8.14
N GLN A 23 34.76 -40.39 -8.82
CA GLN A 23 35.61 -39.54 -9.65
C GLN A 23 34.84 -38.94 -10.86
N LYS A 24 33.96 -39.74 -11.49
CA LYS A 24 33.10 -39.27 -12.59
C LYS A 24 32.07 -38.30 -12.10
N ALA A 25 31.43 -38.54 -10.92
CA ALA A 25 30.46 -37.63 -10.31
C ALA A 25 31.13 -36.28 -10.01
N GLN A 26 32.34 -36.27 -9.45
CA GLN A 26 33.11 -35.05 -9.18
C GLN A 26 33.38 -34.27 -10.49
N THR A 27 33.79 -34.94 -11.57
CA THR A 27 34.03 -34.31 -12.86
C THR A 27 32.78 -33.67 -13.45
N LEU A 28 31.63 -34.34 -13.32
CA LEU A 28 30.32 -33.81 -13.77
C LEU A 28 29.87 -32.63 -12.89
N TYR A 29 30.11 -32.69 -11.57
CA TYR A 29 29.84 -31.59 -10.66
C TYR A 29 30.66 -30.35 -11.02
N ASP A 30 31.97 -30.49 -11.26
CA ASP A 30 32.85 -29.39 -11.65
C ASP A 30 32.46 -28.80 -13.03
N ARG A 31 32.01 -29.65 -13.96
CA ARG A 31 31.43 -29.21 -15.22
C ARG A 31 30.14 -28.39 -15.00
N GLY A 32 29.29 -28.84 -14.10
CA GLY A 32 28.07 -28.10 -13.72
C GLY A 32 28.38 -26.71 -13.17
N ASN A 33 29.35 -26.61 -12.27
CA ASN A 33 29.84 -25.33 -11.70
C ASN A 33 30.42 -24.40 -12.80
N ALA A 34 31.19 -24.95 -13.73
CA ALA A 34 31.70 -24.19 -14.89
C ALA A 34 30.57 -23.70 -15.80
N LEU A 35 29.55 -24.50 -16.04
CA LEU A 35 28.38 -24.12 -16.84
C LEU A 35 27.55 -23.05 -16.15
N GLU A 36 27.36 -23.12 -14.83
CA GLU A 36 26.68 -22.08 -14.04
C GLU A 36 27.44 -20.75 -14.14
N SER A 37 28.77 -20.76 -14.00
CA SER A 37 29.58 -19.54 -14.13
C SER A 37 29.46 -18.87 -15.51
N MET A 38 29.18 -19.66 -16.55
CA MET A 38 28.88 -19.19 -17.90
C MET A 38 27.40 -18.78 -18.10
N GLY A 39 26.58 -18.85 -17.07
CA GLY A 39 25.14 -18.56 -17.16
C GLY A 39 24.28 -19.65 -17.82
N ARG A 40 24.88 -20.82 -18.15
CA ARG A 40 24.21 -21.92 -18.84
C ARG A 40 23.49 -22.85 -17.85
N LEU A 41 22.46 -22.29 -17.17
CA LEU A 41 21.82 -22.93 -16.01
C LEU A 41 21.20 -24.29 -16.34
N SER A 42 20.50 -24.46 -17.48
CA SER A 42 19.89 -25.74 -17.85
C SER A 42 20.94 -26.83 -18.04
N ALA A 43 22.06 -26.51 -18.72
CA ALA A 43 23.12 -27.46 -18.91
C ALA A 43 23.88 -27.78 -17.60
N ALA A 44 23.95 -26.81 -16.65
CA ALA A 44 24.49 -27.02 -15.33
C ALA A 44 23.62 -28.02 -14.54
N ILE A 45 22.29 -27.83 -14.54
CA ILE A 45 21.33 -28.74 -13.91
C ILE A 45 21.51 -30.16 -14.43
N GLU A 46 21.54 -30.35 -15.78
CA GLU A 46 21.76 -31.68 -16.37
C GLU A 46 23.10 -32.32 -15.95
N SER A 47 24.15 -31.49 -15.80
CA SER A 47 25.46 -32.01 -15.34
C SER A 47 25.41 -32.46 -13.88
N TRP A 48 24.75 -31.70 -13.00
CA TRP A 48 24.57 -32.10 -11.60
C TRP A 48 23.61 -33.29 -11.44
N GLU A 49 22.55 -33.41 -12.28
CA GLU A 49 21.70 -34.60 -12.31
C GLU A 49 22.50 -35.88 -12.57
N LYS A 50 23.37 -35.86 -13.60
CA LYS A 50 24.25 -36.98 -13.90
C LYS A 50 25.27 -37.25 -12.79
N ALA A 51 25.76 -36.23 -12.08
CA ALA A 51 26.61 -36.42 -10.93
C ALA A 51 25.86 -37.10 -9.77
N ILE A 52 24.62 -36.67 -9.52
CA ILE A 52 23.72 -37.23 -8.50
C ILE A 52 23.30 -38.68 -8.83
N GLU A 53 23.09 -39.01 -10.13
CA GLU A 53 22.82 -40.40 -10.54
C GLU A 53 23.98 -41.36 -10.19
N LEU A 54 25.23 -40.86 -10.30
CA LEU A 54 26.41 -41.63 -9.95
C LEU A 54 26.69 -41.67 -8.43
N GLU A 55 26.40 -40.55 -7.73
CA GLU A 55 26.62 -40.39 -6.30
C GLU A 55 25.42 -39.70 -5.64
N PRO A 56 24.36 -40.46 -5.26
CA PRO A 56 23.15 -39.92 -4.68
C PRO A 56 23.29 -39.12 -3.38
N GLU A 57 24.41 -39.38 -2.64
CA GLU A 57 24.74 -38.68 -1.39
C GLU A 57 25.61 -37.44 -1.60
N PHE A 58 25.72 -36.95 -2.84
CA PHE A 58 26.49 -35.75 -3.20
C PHE A 58 25.70 -34.49 -2.85
N TYR A 59 25.74 -34.06 -1.58
CA TYR A 59 24.90 -32.96 -1.08
C TYR A 59 25.17 -31.61 -1.77
N GLU A 60 26.42 -31.32 -2.19
CA GLU A 60 26.79 -30.11 -2.92
C GLU A 60 26.10 -30.04 -4.29
N ALA A 61 26.03 -31.17 -5.01
CA ALA A 61 25.37 -31.24 -6.30
C ALA A 61 23.86 -30.97 -6.14
N TRP A 62 23.20 -31.59 -5.16
CA TRP A 62 21.82 -31.30 -4.82
C TRP A 62 21.59 -29.84 -4.44
N TYR A 63 22.49 -29.24 -3.64
CA TYR A 63 22.41 -27.85 -3.25
C TYR A 63 22.50 -26.91 -4.44
N ASN A 64 23.54 -27.08 -5.29
CA ASN A 64 23.75 -26.25 -6.49
C ASN A 64 22.62 -26.39 -7.51
N GLN A 65 22.12 -27.61 -7.70
CA GLN A 65 20.91 -27.86 -8.50
C GLN A 65 19.71 -27.05 -7.95
N GLY A 66 19.48 -27.08 -6.64
CA GLY A 66 18.43 -26.29 -6.00
C GLY A 66 18.57 -24.77 -6.26
N VAL A 67 19.81 -24.25 -6.20
CA VAL A 67 20.10 -22.84 -6.51
C VAL A 67 19.76 -22.51 -7.98
N ALA A 68 20.18 -23.37 -8.91
CA ALA A 68 19.96 -23.15 -10.33
C ALA A 68 18.47 -23.29 -10.70
N LEU A 69 17.79 -24.30 -10.19
CA LEU A 69 16.34 -24.49 -10.37
C LEU A 69 15.53 -23.25 -9.90
N ARG A 70 15.91 -22.66 -8.76
CA ARG A 70 15.33 -21.40 -8.31
C ARG A 70 15.54 -20.25 -9.31
N LYS A 71 16.74 -20.16 -9.90
CA LYS A 71 17.07 -19.12 -10.89
C LYS A 71 16.28 -19.27 -12.20
N VAL A 72 15.99 -20.49 -12.62
CA VAL A 72 15.19 -20.77 -13.82
C VAL A 72 13.66 -20.81 -13.54
N GLY A 73 13.23 -20.60 -12.27
CA GLY A 73 11.83 -20.51 -11.90
C GLY A 73 11.16 -21.85 -11.54
N GLN A 74 11.89 -22.98 -11.56
CA GLN A 74 11.40 -24.29 -11.16
C GLN A 74 11.44 -24.44 -9.65
N LEU A 75 10.46 -23.79 -8.98
CA LEU A 75 10.50 -23.57 -7.54
C LEU A 75 10.25 -24.85 -6.72
N GLU A 76 9.32 -25.70 -7.12
CA GLU A 76 9.01 -26.94 -6.38
C GLU A 76 10.15 -27.96 -6.49
N GLU A 77 10.74 -28.07 -7.68
CA GLU A 77 11.93 -28.89 -7.92
C GLU A 77 13.13 -28.38 -7.11
N SER A 78 13.27 -27.05 -6.99
CA SER A 78 14.30 -26.43 -6.14
C SER A 78 14.13 -26.83 -4.66
N VAL A 79 12.89 -26.80 -4.13
CA VAL A 79 12.60 -27.27 -2.76
C VAL A 79 12.97 -28.73 -2.60
N THR A 80 12.66 -29.57 -3.61
CA THR A 80 12.99 -31.00 -3.60
C THR A 80 14.49 -31.22 -3.54
N ALA A 81 15.27 -30.50 -4.37
CA ALA A 81 16.71 -30.58 -4.38
C ALA A 81 17.32 -30.15 -3.02
N TYR A 82 16.85 -29.03 -2.42
CA TYR A 82 17.29 -28.63 -1.08
C TYR A 82 16.92 -29.67 -0.01
N ASN A 83 15.74 -30.28 -0.08
CA ASN A 83 15.35 -31.34 0.85
C ASN A 83 16.31 -32.53 0.79
N LYS A 84 16.75 -32.92 -0.41
CA LYS A 84 17.74 -34.00 -0.60
C LYS A 84 19.10 -33.60 -0.03
N SER A 85 19.60 -32.41 -0.37
CA SER A 85 20.83 -31.86 0.18
C SER A 85 20.84 -31.85 1.72
N LEU A 86 19.73 -31.35 2.32
CA LEU A 86 19.56 -31.22 3.76
C LEU A 86 19.34 -32.56 4.48
N LYS A 87 18.81 -33.55 3.79
CA LYS A 87 18.73 -34.93 4.32
C LYS A 87 20.12 -35.53 4.51
N ILE A 88 21.02 -35.24 3.57
CA ILE A 88 22.42 -35.75 3.61
C ILE A 88 23.25 -34.91 4.57
N LYS A 89 23.14 -33.58 4.50
CA LYS A 89 23.90 -32.64 5.36
C LYS A 89 22.95 -31.66 6.07
N PRO A 90 22.37 -32.05 7.22
CA PRO A 90 21.40 -31.21 7.93
C PRO A 90 21.96 -29.88 8.47
N ASN A 91 23.27 -29.83 8.75
CA ASN A 91 23.96 -28.67 9.32
C ASN A 91 24.47 -27.68 8.26
N ASN A 92 23.67 -27.44 7.20
CA ASN A 92 23.97 -26.47 6.16
C ASN A 92 22.97 -25.26 6.27
N PRO A 93 23.35 -24.18 6.98
CA PRO A 93 22.46 -23.03 7.19
C PRO A 93 22.11 -22.30 5.89
N GLU A 94 23.01 -22.26 4.90
CA GLU A 94 22.77 -21.65 3.60
C GLU A 94 21.68 -22.43 2.80
N ALA A 95 21.69 -23.75 2.88
CA ALA A 95 20.66 -24.57 2.25
C ALA A 95 19.29 -24.38 2.89
N TRP A 96 19.22 -24.32 4.22
CA TRP A 96 17.99 -23.99 4.95
C TRP A 96 17.47 -22.60 4.59
N TYR A 97 18.34 -21.59 4.56
CA TYR A 97 18.00 -20.22 4.19
C TYR A 97 17.47 -20.12 2.75
N ASN A 98 18.17 -20.76 1.80
CA ASN A 98 17.75 -20.76 0.40
C ASN A 98 16.41 -21.51 0.20
N ARG A 99 16.22 -22.65 0.85
CA ARG A 99 14.96 -23.38 0.88
C ARG A 99 13.83 -22.49 1.40
N ALA A 100 14.05 -21.78 2.50
CA ALA A 100 13.09 -20.85 3.07
C ALA A 100 12.68 -19.74 2.09
N ASN A 101 13.66 -19.17 1.39
CA ASN A 101 13.40 -18.13 0.38
C ASN A 101 12.54 -18.66 -0.78
N VAL A 102 12.73 -19.92 -1.20
CA VAL A 102 11.90 -20.55 -2.23
C VAL A 102 10.50 -20.82 -1.72
N LEU A 103 10.37 -21.38 -0.53
CA LEU A 103 9.08 -21.64 0.11
C LEU A 103 8.25 -20.36 0.29
N ARG A 104 8.90 -19.25 0.66
CA ARG A 104 8.24 -17.93 0.73
C ARG A 104 7.69 -17.48 -0.63
N LYS A 105 8.46 -17.67 -1.71
CA LYS A 105 7.98 -17.38 -3.07
C LYS A 105 6.79 -18.25 -3.49
N LEU A 106 6.74 -19.50 -3.02
CA LEU A 106 5.62 -20.42 -3.20
C LEU A 106 4.44 -20.16 -2.27
N ASN A 107 4.52 -19.09 -1.46
CA ASN A 107 3.52 -18.76 -0.43
C ASN A 107 3.33 -19.86 0.65
N ARG A 108 4.32 -20.75 0.81
CA ARG A 108 4.37 -21.79 1.86
C ARG A 108 5.02 -21.23 3.12
N LEU A 109 4.37 -20.20 3.71
CA LEU A 109 4.98 -19.30 4.69
C LEU A 109 5.38 -20.00 6.00
N SER A 110 4.57 -20.92 6.51
CA SER A 110 4.89 -21.66 7.75
C SER A 110 6.13 -22.54 7.59
N GLU A 111 6.28 -23.18 6.43
CA GLU A 111 7.45 -24.01 6.14
C GLU A 111 8.72 -23.15 5.91
N ALA A 112 8.52 -21.94 5.34
CA ALA A 112 9.61 -20.98 5.21
C ALA A 112 10.14 -20.54 6.58
N ILE A 113 9.26 -20.22 7.53
CA ILE A 113 9.64 -19.87 8.90
C ILE A 113 10.42 -20.99 9.55
N ALA A 114 9.91 -22.24 9.51
CA ALA A 114 10.61 -23.38 10.06
C ALA A 114 12.00 -23.58 9.45
N SER A 115 12.16 -23.30 8.15
CA SER A 115 13.46 -23.37 7.47
C SER A 115 14.40 -22.24 7.88
N TYR A 116 13.91 -21.00 8.05
CA TYR A 116 14.72 -19.91 8.62
C TYR A 116 15.17 -20.22 10.04
N GLU A 117 14.31 -20.83 10.87
CA GLU A 117 14.64 -21.24 12.24
C GLU A 117 15.75 -22.29 12.25
N GLN A 118 15.75 -23.24 11.32
CA GLN A 118 16.86 -24.18 11.18
C GLN A 118 18.15 -23.48 10.72
N ALA A 119 18.06 -22.54 9.75
CA ALA A 119 19.22 -21.77 9.33
C ALA A 119 19.84 -21.00 10.51
N ILE A 120 19.00 -20.35 11.32
CA ILE A 120 19.39 -19.61 12.52
C ILE A 120 19.94 -20.53 13.60
N ASN A 121 19.36 -21.72 13.79
CA ASN A 121 19.84 -22.69 14.76
C ASN A 121 21.29 -23.14 14.45
N PHE A 122 21.59 -23.35 13.16
CA PHE A 122 22.96 -23.76 12.75
C PHE A 122 23.92 -22.56 12.60
N LYS A 123 23.41 -21.36 12.36
CA LYS A 123 24.16 -20.12 12.23
C LYS A 123 23.44 -18.98 12.95
N PRO A 124 23.61 -18.84 14.28
CA PRO A 124 22.89 -17.84 15.09
C PRO A 124 23.14 -16.39 14.69
N ASP A 125 24.29 -16.10 14.07
CA ASP A 125 24.65 -14.76 13.55
C ASP A 125 24.16 -14.45 12.13
N TYR A 126 23.22 -15.25 11.61
CA TYR A 126 22.69 -15.11 10.25
C TYR A 126 21.62 -13.99 10.18
N HIS A 127 22.07 -12.74 10.19
CA HIS A 127 21.19 -11.56 10.22
C HIS A 127 20.18 -11.50 9.06
N GLU A 128 20.56 -11.97 7.86
CA GLU A 128 19.62 -12.04 6.72
C GLU A 128 18.50 -13.07 6.96
N ALA A 129 18.79 -14.18 7.61
CA ALA A 129 17.79 -15.19 7.95
C ALA A 129 16.80 -14.64 8.99
N TRP A 130 17.29 -13.92 10.00
CA TRP A 130 16.45 -13.22 10.96
C TRP A 130 15.54 -12.19 10.27
N THR A 131 16.08 -11.37 9.38
CA THR A 131 15.31 -10.36 8.64
C THR A 131 14.24 -10.98 7.76
N ASN A 132 14.60 -12.02 6.98
CA ASN A 132 13.64 -12.70 6.10
C ASN A 132 12.59 -13.52 6.88
N ARG A 133 12.93 -14.05 8.06
CA ARG A 133 11.95 -14.60 8.99
C ARG A 133 10.96 -13.54 9.41
N GLY A 134 11.43 -12.34 9.80
CA GLY A 134 10.60 -11.18 10.13
C GLY A 134 9.66 -10.80 8.98
N ASN A 135 10.18 -10.67 7.77
CA ASN A 135 9.39 -10.37 6.57
C ASN A 135 8.28 -11.41 6.32
N THR A 136 8.59 -12.69 6.57
CA THR A 136 7.63 -13.79 6.42
C THR A 136 6.56 -13.76 7.52
N LEU A 137 6.93 -13.42 8.74
CA LEU A 137 6.01 -13.24 9.87
C LEU A 137 5.04 -12.06 9.64
N VAL A 138 5.50 -10.96 9.03
CA VAL A 138 4.62 -9.85 8.62
C VAL A 138 3.56 -10.32 7.64
N SER A 139 3.91 -11.19 6.69
CA SER A 139 2.94 -11.76 5.75
C SER A 139 1.89 -12.67 6.41
N LEU A 140 2.17 -13.19 7.60
CA LEU A 140 1.24 -13.95 8.44
C LEU A 140 0.58 -13.08 9.54
N GLU A 141 0.76 -11.76 9.48
CA GLU A 141 0.27 -10.80 10.47
C GLU A 141 0.77 -11.01 11.91
N LYS A 142 1.84 -11.79 12.07
CA LYS A 142 2.53 -12.04 13.35
C LYS A 142 3.51 -10.91 13.66
N LEU A 143 2.98 -9.70 13.81
CA LEU A 143 3.78 -8.46 13.81
C LEU A 143 4.76 -8.38 14.99
N SER A 144 4.38 -8.83 16.20
CA SER A 144 5.27 -8.80 17.37
C SER A 144 6.47 -9.75 17.21
N GLU A 145 6.25 -10.95 16.65
CA GLU A 145 7.32 -11.91 16.37
C GLU A 145 8.25 -11.40 15.25
N ALA A 146 7.70 -10.68 14.28
CA ALA A 146 8.46 -10.03 13.22
C ALA A 146 9.39 -8.95 13.78
N ILE A 147 8.90 -8.07 14.65
CA ILE A 147 9.69 -7.03 15.30
C ILE A 147 10.85 -7.67 16.10
N ALA A 148 10.58 -8.71 16.88
CA ALA A 148 11.62 -9.43 17.63
C ALA A 148 12.67 -10.04 16.70
N SER A 149 12.29 -10.51 15.50
CA SER A 149 13.24 -11.03 14.50
C SER A 149 14.13 -9.93 13.93
N TYR A 150 13.57 -8.75 13.63
CA TYR A 150 14.35 -7.59 13.19
C TYR A 150 15.28 -7.07 14.29
N ASP A 151 14.84 -7.09 15.56
CA ASP A 151 15.68 -6.70 16.70
C ASP A 151 16.92 -7.60 16.78
N LYS A 152 16.75 -8.90 16.57
CA LYS A 152 17.88 -9.83 16.51
C LYS A 152 18.80 -9.57 15.32
N ALA A 153 18.26 -9.29 14.15
CA ALA A 153 19.05 -8.92 12.98
C ALA A 153 19.88 -7.65 13.24
N ILE A 154 19.27 -6.64 13.87
CA ILE A 154 19.92 -5.37 14.22
C ILE A 154 20.98 -5.55 15.32
N GLU A 155 20.72 -6.40 16.33
CA GLU A 155 21.69 -6.73 17.35
C GLU A 155 22.97 -7.35 16.75
N LEU A 156 22.80 -8.25 15.77
CA LEU A 156 23.88 -8.91 15.06
C LEU A 156 24.61 -7.99 14.07
N LYS A 157 23.87 -7.11 13.43
CA LYS A 157 24.38 -6.18 12.41
C LYS A 157 23.68 -4.81 12.53
N PRO A 158 24.19 -3.90 13.39
CA PRO A 158 23.58 -2.60 13.65
C PRO A 158 23.51 -1.67 12.42
N ASP A 159 24.36 -1.88 11.42
CA ASP A 159 24.39 -1.13 10.16
C ASP A 159 23.54 -1.76 9.03
N TYR A 160 22.69 -2.73 9.38
CA TYR A 160 21.82 -3.38 8.40
C TYR A 160 20.54 -2.56 8.16
N CYS A 161 20.61 -1.64 7.22
CA CYS A 161 19.55 -0.69 6.88
C CYS A 161 18.19 -1.38 6.61
N GLU A 162 18.18 -2.54 5.93
CA GLU A 162 16.95 -3.27 5.60
C GLU A 162 16.18 -3.70 6.86
N ALA A 163 16.88 -4.18 7.90
CA ALA A 163 16.24 -4.59 9.15
C ALA A 163 15.59 -3.38 9.87
N TRP A 164 16.29 -2.24 9.92
CA TRP A 164 15.75 -1.02 10.50
C TRP A 164 14.49 -0.54 9.75
N TYR A 165 14.55 -0.51 8.42
CA TYR A 165 13.42 -0.10 7.58
C TYR A 165 12.21 -1.03 7.77
N ASN A 166 12.42 -2.35 7.74
CA ASN A 166 11.34 -3.34 7.87
C ASN A 166 10.73 -3.34 9.29
N LYS A 167 11.58 -3.16 10.32
CA LYS A 167 11.12 -2.94 11.70
C LYS A 167 10.21 -1.71 11.79
N ALA A 168 10.67 -0.58 11.25
CA ALA A 168 9.92 0.67 11.26
C ALA A 168 8.56 0.53 10.57
N PHE A 169 8.54 -0.10 9.40
CA PHE A 169 7.31 -0.37 8.65
C PHE A 169 6.33 -1.24 9.47
N THR A 170 6.86 -2.25 10.15
CA THR A 170 6.05 -3.15 10.99
C THR A 170 5.54 -2.46 12.24
N LEU A 171 6.37 -1.64 12.90
CA LEU A 171 5.96 -0.82 14.06
C LEU A 171 4.82 0.14 13.69
N ARG A 172 4.89 0.78 12.52
CA ARG A 172 3.82 1.66 12.04
C ARG A 172 2.52 0.88 11.82
N LYS A 173 2.58 -0.35 11.27
CA LYS A 173 1.40 -1.23 11.18
C LYS A 173 0.79 -1.57 12.55
N CYS A 174 1.59 -1.57 13.61
CA CYS A 174 1.14 -1.74 14.99
C CYS A 174 0.68 -0.43 15.65
N ASN A 175 0.58 0.69 14.90
CA ASN A 175 0.32 2.04 15.41
C ASN A 175 1.35 2.53 16.45
N GLN A 176 2.57 1.96 16.46
CA GLN A 176 3.69 2.38 17.29
C GLN A 176 4.55 3.41 16.56
N ASN A 177 3.93 4.54 16.20
CA ASN A 177 4.50 5.50 15.27
C ASN A 177 5.79 6.15 15.78
N THR A 178 5.88 6.49 17.07
CA THR A 178 7.10 7.07 17.67
C THR A 178 8.30 6.13 17.53
N ALA A 179 8.13 4.83 17.79
CA ALA A 179 9.17 3.84 17.63
C ALA A 179 9.50 3.58 16.14
N ALA A 180 8.48 3.66 15.27
CA ALA A 180 8.65 3.57 13.82
C ALA A 180 9.51 4.74 13.30
N ILE A 181 9.21 5.98 13.69
CA ILE A 181 9.99 7.18 13.33
C ILE A 181 11.46 7.00 13.71
N ALA A 182 11.75 6.60 14.96
CA ALA A 182 13.12 6.39 15.41
C ALA A 182 13.85 5.30 14.61
N SER A 183 13.14 4.25 14.18
CA SER A 183 13.71 3.19 13.36
C SER A 183 13.92 3.63 11.90
N TYR A 184 13.01 4.46 11.34
CA TYR A 184 13.24 5.11 10.04
C TYR A 184 14.42 6.06 10.08
N ASP A 185 14.59 6.84 11.16
CA ASP A 185 15.76 7.72 11.34
C ASP A 185 17.07 6.93 11.23
N LYS A 186 17.14 5.75 11.85
CA LYS A 186 18.30 4.87 11.73
C LYS A 186 18.50 4.33 10.31
N ALA A 187 17.43 3.91 9.64
CA ALA A 187 17.52 3.47 8.25
C ALA A 187 18.03 4.60 7.32
N ILE A 188 17.56 5.83 7.54
CA ILE A 188 17.96 7.03 6.80
C ILE A 188 19.41 7.44 7.11
N GLU A 189 19.83 7.35 8.36
CA GLU A 189 21.23 7.60 8.76
C GLU A 189 22.19 6.67 8.01
N LEU A 190 21.82 5.38 7.89
CA LEU A 190 22.60 4.36 7.19
C LEU A 190 22.52 4.50 5.67
N LYS A 191 21.37 4.92 5.14
CA LYS A 191 21.12 5.07 3.71
C LYS A 191 20.27 6.31 3.42
N PRO A 192 20.90 7.50 3.29
CA PRO A 192 20.20 8.78 3.11
C PRO A 192 19.39 8.90 1.81
N ASP A 193 19.71 8.11 0.79
CA ASP A 193 19.04 8.07 -0.51
C ASP A 193 17.85 7.08 -0.57
N LEU A 194 17.49 6.46 0.56
CA LEU A 194 16.34 5.56 0.64
C LEU A 194 15.03 6.36 0.70
N HIS A 195 14.54 6.80 -0.45
CA HIS A 195 13.31 7.62 -0.55
C HIS A 195 12.09 6.96 0.10
N GLN A 196 12.01 5.62 0.10
CA GLN A 196 10.92 4.88 0.77
C GLN A 196 10.93 5.11 2.29
N ALA A 197 12.12 5.20 2.91
CA ALA A 197 12.23 5.46 4.35
C ALA A 197 11.77 6.89 4.69
N TRP A 198 12.18 7.88 3.90
CA TRP A 198 11.71 9.25 4.04
C TRP A 198 10.19 9.35 3.88
N TYR A 199 9.63 8.72 2.84
CA TYR A 199 8.18 8.71 2.62
C TYR A 199 7.41 8.10 3.79
N ASN A 200 7.80 6.90 4.24
CA ASN A 200 7.11 6.21 5.33
C ASN A 200 7.32 6.90 6.69
N ARG A 201 8.46 7.56 6.90
CA ARG A 201 8.69 8.45 8.04
C ARG A 201 7.70 9.62 8.02
N GLY A 202 7.52 10.25 6.86
CA GLY A 202 6.53 11.32 6.68
C GLY A 202 5.11 10.88 6.99
N LEU A 203 4.73 9.67 6.59
CA LEU A 203 3.43 9.09 6.95
C LEU A 203 3.29 8.88 8.47
N ALA A 204 4.30 8.30 9.12
CA ALA A 204 4.30 8.09 10.57
C ALA A 204 4.21 9.42 11.35
N LEU A 205 4.92 10.44 10.88
CA LEU A 205 4.85 11.80 11.45
C LEU A 205 3.48 12.45 11.25
N THR A 206 2.83 12.20 10.11
CA THR A 206 1.47 12.68 9.85
C THR A 206 0.46 12.01 10.79
N ASP A 207 0.61 10.70 11.03
CA ASP A 207 -0.23 9.95 11.97
C ASP A 207 -0.09 10.50 13.41
N GLU A 208 1.11 10.98 13.80
CA GLU A 208 1.39 11.67 15.07
C GLU A 208 1.06 13.18 15.05
N LYS A 209 0.53 13.70 13.95
CA LYS A 209 0.22 15.14 13.74
C LYS A 209 1.44 16.08 13.81
N LEU A 210 2.62 15.54 13.60
CA LEU A 210 3.88 16.30 13.50
C LEU A 210 4.07 16.79 12.05
N TYR A 211 3.19 17.68 11.63
CA TYR A 211 3.06 18.07 10.22
C TYR A 211 4.31 18.78 9.64
N PRO A 212 4.99 19.70 10.38
CA PRO A 212 6.21 20.32 9.85
C PRO A 212 7.30 19.30 9.50
N GLU A 213 7.53 18.32 10.38
CA GLU A 213 8.52 17.26 10.18
C GLU A 213 8.07 16.27 9.10
N ALA A 214 6.75 16.05 8.97
CA ALA A 214 6.19 15.25 7.89
C ALA A 214 6.45 15.91 6.53
N VAL A 215 6.19 17.22 6.40
CA VAL A 215 6.49 18.00 5.19
C VAL A 215 7.97 17.90 4.84
N ALA A 216 8.88 18.10 5.81
CA ALA A 216 10.32 17.97 5.57
C ALA A 216 10.70 16.55 5.07
N SER A 217 10.05 15.50 5.57
CA SER A 217 10.28 14.12 5.12
C SER A 217 9.76 13.88 3.70
N PHE A 218 8.59 14.43 3.36
CA PHE A 218 8.08 14.38 1.98
C PHE A 218 8.92 15.22 1.02
N ASP A 219 9.47 16.36 1.46
CA ASP A 219 10.39 17.16 0.65
C ASP A 219 11.64 16.34 0.29
N LYS A 220 12.24 15.63 1.26
CA LYS A 220 13.35 14.72 0.99
C LYS A 220 12.97 13.57 0.07
N THR A 221 11.78 13.01 0.24
CA THR A 221 11.25 12.01 -0.70
C THR A 221 11.21 12.56 -2.13
N LEU A 222 10.73 13.81 -2.30
CA LEU A 222 10.54 14.44 -3.61
C LEU A 222 11.85 14.94 -4.23
N GLU A 223 12.85 15.29 -3.42
CA GLU A 223 14.23 15.54 -3.89
C GLU A 223 14.82 14.27 -4.54
N LEU A 224 14.62 13.11 -3.92
CA LEU A 224 15.13 11.82 -4.39
C LEU A 224 14.26 11.20 -5.50
N TRP A 225 12.96 11.39 -5.42
CA TRP A 225 11.99 10.87 -6.37
C TRP A 225 10.90 11.90 -6.74
N PRO A 226 11.19 12.84 -7.64
CA PRO A 226 10.30 13.95 -8.00
C PRO A 226 8.97 13.52 -8.64
N LYS A 227 8.91 12.30 -9.19
CA LYS A 227 7.73 11.76 -9.89
C LYS A 227 6.78 10.98 -8.97
N SER A 228 6.92 11.08 -7.66
CA SER A 228 5.99 10.47 -6.72
C SER A 228 4.73 11.33 -6.55
N ALA A 229 3.66 10.98 -7.25
CA ALA A 229 2.35 11.63 -7.09
C ALA A 229 1.83 11.44 -5.66
N GLU A 230 2.09 10.29 -5.04
CA GLU A 230 1.69 9.99 -3.67
C GLU A 230 2.39 10.90 -2.65
N ALA A 231 3.70 11.14 -2.81
CA ALA A 231 4.45 12.02 -1.92
C ALA A 231 3.97 13.47 -2.06
N TRP A 232 3.71 13.95 -3.28
CA TRP A 232 3.10 15.26 -3.52
C TRP A 232 1.73 15.38 -2.86
N ASN A 233 0.87 14.36 -2.98
CA ASN A 233 -0.45 14.36 -2.35
C ASN A 233 -0.35 14.42 -0.82
N LYS A 234 0.48 13.58 -0.19
CA LYS A 234 0.64 13.56 1.27
C LYS A 234 1.29 14.84 1.80
N ARG A 235 2.23 15.42 1.06
CA ARG A 235 2.80 16.74 1.35
C ARG A 235 1.69 17.81 1.38
N GLY A 236 0.83 17.84 0.36
CA GLY A 236 -0.32 18.76 0.29
C GLY A 236 -1.25 18.58 1.49
N THR A 237 -1.55 17.36 1.86
CA THR A 237 -2.38 17.04 3.02
C THR A 237 -1.77 17.57 4.32
N ALA A 238 -0.48 17.35 4.54
CA ALA A 238 0.23 17.84 5.74
C ALA A 238 0.25 19.38 5.81
N LEU A 239 0.50 20.06 4.67
CA LEU A 239 0.47 21.52 4.58
C LEU A 239 -0.92 22.10 4.87
N ALA A 240 -1.97 21.45 4.37
CA ALA A 240 -3.35 21.86 4.63
C ALA A 240 -3.72 21.75 6.12
N GLN A 241 -3.22 20.73 6.81
CA GLN A 241 -3.40 20.58 8.27
C GLN A 241 -2.70 21.70 9.06
N MET A 242 -1.70 22.34 8.47
CA MET A 242 -1.02 23.52 9.04
C MET A 242 -1.69 24.84 8.62
N GLY A 243 -2.79 24.80 7.84
CA GLY A 243 -3.45 25.98 7.30
C GLY A 243 -2.68 26.64 6.13
N GLN A 244 -1.65 25.99 5.59
CA GLN A 244 -0.86 26.50 4.47
C GLN A 244 -1.49 26.12 3.14
N PHE A 245 -2.68 26.68 2.88
CA PHE A 245 -3.54 26.22 1.78
C PHE A 245 -2.94 26.48 0.39
N GLU A 246 -2.26 27.57 0.14
CA GLU A 246 -1.63 27.87 -1.14
C GLU A 246 -0.52 26.85 -1.47
N ALA A 247 0.32 26.53 -0.49
CA ALA A 247 1.38 25.55 -0.64
C ALA A 247 0.82 24.12 -0.81
N ALA A 248 -0.31 23.82 -0.12
CA ALA A 248 -1.03 22.56 -0.28
C ALA A 248 -1.58 22.40 -1.70
N ILE A 249 -2.25 23.44 -2.23
CA ILE A 249 -2.77 23.46 -3.61
C ILE A 249 -1.64 23.23 -4.60
N ALA A 250 -0.51 23.95 -4.47
CA ALA A 250 0.64 23.76 -5.35
C ALA A 250 1.18 22.32 -5.32
N SER A 251 1.13 21.66 -4.15
CA SER A 251 1.52 20.26 -4.02
C SER A 251 0.53 19.31 -4.73
N TRP A 252 -0.78 19.52 -4.56
CA TRP A 252 -1.80 18.72 -5.27
C TRP A 252 -1.78 18.98 -6.77
N ASP A 253 -1.48 20.21 -7.23
CA ASP A 253 -1.31 20.50 -8.66
C ASP A 253 -0.17 19.65 -9.26
N LYS A 254 0.95 19.47 -8.53
CA LYS A 254 2.03 18.56 -8.94
C LYS A 254 1.59 17.10 -8.91
N ALA A 255 0.87 16.67 -7.87
CA ALA A 255 0.33 15.31 -7.79
C ALA A 255 -0.60 15.00 -8.96
N LEU A 256 -1.51 15.91 -9.28
CA LEU A 256 -2.51 15.79 -10.34
C LEU A 256 -1.91 15.90 -11.76
N ALA A 257 -0.82 16.64 -11.93
CA ALA A 257 -0.07 16.64 -13.18
C ALA A 257 0.58 15.27 -13.47
N LEU A 258 0.95 14.52 -12.41
CA LEU A 258 1.52 13.18 -12.53
C LEU A 258 0.44 12.10 -12.60
N LYS A 259 -0.66 12.27 -11.85
CA LYS A 259 -1.76 11.31 -11.74
C LYS A 259 -3.11 12.05 -11.75
N PRO A 260 -3.67 12.36 -12.94
CA PRO A 260 -4.90 13.16 -13.08
C PRO A 260 -6.17 12.50 -12.54
N ASP A 261 -6.15 11.18 -12.36
CA ASP A 261 -7.26 10.35 -11.86
C ASP A 261 -7.30 10.20 -10.33
N ASN A 262 -6.49 10.97 -9.60
CA ASN A 262 -6.49 10.96 -8.13
C ASN A 262 -7.65 11.83 -7.59
N SER A 263 -8.78 11.21 -7.33
CA SER A 263 -9.97 11.87 -6.79
C SER A 263 -9.73 12.50 -5.41
N GLU A 264 -8.92 11.88 -4.54
CA GLU A 264 -8.56 12.43 -3.21
C GLU A 264 -7.84 13.78 -3.35
N SER A 265 -6.90 13.88 -4.28
CA SER A 265 -6.16 15.14 -4.52
C SER A 265 -7.09 16.23 -5.05
N TRP A 266 -7.98 15.93 -5.97
CA TRP A 266 -8.97 16.89 -6.46
C TRP A 266 -9.90 17.36 -5.35
N TYR A 267 -10.41 16.44 -4.53
CA TYR A 267 -11.30 16.77 -3.43
C TYR A 267 -10.63 17.70 -2.41
N ASN A 268 -9.42 17.34 -1.96
CA ASN A 268 -8.68 18.11 -0.98
C ASN A 268 -8.24 19.48 -1.50
N ARG A 269 -7.88 19.56 -2.81
CA ARG A 269 -7.61 20.83 -3.49
C ARG A 269 -8.84 21.75 -3.45
N GLY A 270 -10.02 21.21 -3.72
CA GLY A 270 -11.28 21.93 -3.62
C GLY A 270 -11.54 22.48 -2.22
N LEU A 271 -11.29 21.69 -1.18
CA LEU A 271 -11.41 22.13 0.23
C LEU A 271 -10.46 23.31 0.54
N ALA A 272 -9.21 23.22 0.12
CA ALA A 272 -8.23 24.28 0.36
C ALA A 272 -8.60 25.56 -0.38
N LEU A 273 -9.06 25.45 -1.64
CA LEU A 273 -9.52 26.61 -2.43
C LEU A 273 -10.75 27.27 -1.80
N ALA A 274 -11.69 26.47 -1.27
CA ALA A 274 -12.86 27.01 -0.58
C ALA A 274 -12.47 27.73 0.74
N ASN A 275 -11.46 27.26 1.46
CA ASN A 275 -10.91 27.95 2.63
C ASN A 275 -10.26 29.31 2.27
N LEU A 276 -9.76 29.45 1.04
CA LEU A 276 -9.24 30.70 0.50
C LEU A 276 -10.31 31.54 -0.21
N GLU A 277 -11.59 31.16 -0.10
CA GLU A 277 -12.73 31.78 -0.78
C GLU A 277 -12.64 31.81 -2.33
N ARG A 278 -11.77 30.97 -2.92
CA ARG A 278 -11.61 30.80 -4.37
C ARG A 278 -12.64 29.79 -4.89
N PHE A 279 -13.93 30.16 -4.77
CA PHE A 279 -15.06 29.22 -4.94
C PHE A 279 -15.20 28.68 -6.36
N GLU A 280 -14.91 29.46 -7.42
CA GLU A 280 -14.96 29.02 -8.81
C GLU A 280 -13.96 27.87 -9.05
N GLU A 281 -12.76 28.01 -8.55
CA GLU A 281 -11.71 26.99 -8.68
C GLU A 281 -11.99 25.76 -7.79
N ALA A 282 -12.61 25.98 -6.63
CA ALA A 282 -13.08 24.89 -5.77
C ALA A 282 -14.13 24.04 -6.48
N VAL A 283 -15.12 24.69 -7.13
CA VAL A 283 -16.15 24.02 -7.95
C VAL A 283 -15.49 23.19 -9.05
N ALA A 284 -14.54 23.76 -9.80
CA ALA A 284 -13.85 23.05 -10.87
C ALA A 284 -13.08 21.81 -10.34
N SER A 285 -12.52 21.88 -9.11
CA SER A 285 -11.86 20.74 -8.47
C SER A 285 -12.87 19.66 -8.08
N TRP A 286 -14.01 20.03 -7.51
CA TRP A 286 -15.06 19.07 -7.18
C TRP A 286 -15.79 18.54 -8.41
N ASP A 287 -15.87 19.28 -9.53
CA ASP A 287 -16.32 18.75 -10.81
C ASP A 287 -15.50 17.54 -11.23
N LYS A 288 -14.15 17.63 -11.10
CA LYS A 288 -13.26 16.49 -11.34
C LYS A 288 -13.44 15.36 -10.33
N THR A 289 -13.66 15.70 -9.06
CA THR A 289 -13.94 14.69 -8.03
C THR A 289 -15.17 13.87 -8.37
N VAL A 290 -16.30 14.52 -8.72
CA VAL A 290 -17.56 13.83 -9.00
C VAL A 290 -17.60 13.17 -10.39
N GLU A 291 -16.76 13.61 -11.32
CA GLU A 291 -16.53 12.93 -12.59
C GLU A 291 -15.85 11.56 -12.33
N LEU A 292 -14.85 11.52 -11.43
CA LEU A 292 -14.09 10.30 -11.07
C LEU A 292 -14.86 9.40 -10.09
N GLN A 293 -15.64 10.01 -9.18
CA GLN A 293 -16.41 9.34 -8.13
C GLN A 293 -17.83 9.94 -8.06
N PRO A 294 -18.76 9.51 -8.92
CA PRO A 294 -20.13 10.06 -8.99
C PRO A 294 -20.97 9.86 -7.73
N ASP A 295 -20.60 8.90 -6.88
CA ASP A 295 -21.25 8.57 -5.62
C ASP A 295 -20.67 9.33 -4.40
N ASN A 296 -19.69 10.19 -4.60
CA ASN A 296 -19.09 11.01 -3.54
C ASN A 296 -20.06 12.14 -3.12
N THR A 297 -20.94 11.84 -2.17
CA THR A 297 -21.94 12.80 -1.67
C THR A 297 -21.35 14.04 -1.00
N GLU A 298 -20.16 13.93 -0.41
CA GLU A 298 -19.45 15.06 0.23
C GLU A 298 -18.95 16.06 -0.81
N ALA A 299 -18.40 15.55 -1.92
CA ALA A 299 -17.96 16.41 -3.01
C ALA A 299 -19.14 17.16 -3.66
N TRP A 300 -20.26 16.48 -3.91
CA TRP A 300 -21.49 17.12 -4.39
C TRP A 300 -22.00 18.18 -3.43
N TYR A 301 -21.96 17.90 -2.10
CA TYR A 301 -22.40 18.84 -1.09
C TYR A 301 -21.51 20.10 -1.07
N ASN A 302 -20.20 19.92 -0.99
CA ASN A 302 -19.24 21.03 -0.96
C ASN A 302 -19.31 21.87 -2.24
N ARG A 303 -19.49 21.21 -3.40
CA ARG A 303 -19.76 21.87 -4.69
C ARG A 303 -21.02 22.74 -4.63
N ALA A 304 -22.12 22.22 -4.10
CA ALA A 304 -23.37 22.97 -3.96
C ALA A 304 -23.20 24.19 -3.05
N VAL A 305 -22.48 24.06 -1.95
CA VAL A 305 -22.21 25.16 -1.02
C VAL A 305 -21.36 26.25 -1.69
N ALA A 306 -20.33 25.89 -2.44
CA ALA A 306 -19.51 26.84 -3.17
C ALA A 306 -20.31 27.54 -4.28
N LEU A 307 -21.07 26.79 -5.07
CA LEU A 307 -21.94 27.34 -6.10
C LEU A 307 -22.97 28.35 -5.56
N LYS A 308 -23.52 28.06 -4.36
CA LYS A 308 -24.40 29.01 -3.65
C LYS A 308 -23.67 30.32 -3.30
N LYS A 309 -22.39 30.23 -2.86
CA LYS A 309 -21.59 31.44 -2.54
C LYS A 309 -21.39 32.35 -3.75
N ILE A 310 -21.20 31.76 -4.92
CA ILE A 310 -21.03 32.50 -6.19
C ILE A 310 -22.35 32.70 -6.95
N LYS A 311 -23.50 32.47 -6.29
CA LYS A 311 -24.85 32.68 -6.80
C LYS A 311 -25.22 31.87 -8.06
N ARG A 312 -24.56 30.74 -8.30
CA ARG A 312 -24.89 29.78 -9.38
C ARG A 312 -25.93 28.78 -8.85
N PHE A 313 -27.14 29.27 -8.54
CA PHE A 313 -28.15 28.52 -7.79
C PHE A 313 -28.67 27.29 -8.53
N THR A 314 -28.91 27.38 -9.81
CA THR A 314 -29.38 26.24 -10.65
C THR A 314 -28.42 25.07 -10.59
N GLU A 315 -27.10 25.31 -10.63
CA GLU A 315 -26.10 24.26 -10.56
C GLU A 315 -25.93 23.71 -9.14
N ALA A 316 -26.12 24.57 -8.12
CA ALA A 316 -26.17 24.13 -6.73
C ALA A 316 -27.35 23.17 -6.49
N ILE A 317 -28.54 23.50 -7.05
CA ILE A 317 -29.72 22.65 -7.00
C ILE A 317 -29.44 21.30 -7.66
N ALA A 318 -28.85 21.30 -8.88
CA ALA A 318 -28.50 20.08 -9.57
C ALA A 318 -27.53 19.19 -8.77
N SER A 319 -26.64 19.80 -7.99
CA SER A 319 -25.74 19.04 -7.08
C SER A 319 -26.53 18.37 -5.94
N TYR A 320 -27.52 19.06 -5.34
CA TYR A 320 -28.42 18.45 -4.36
C TYR A 320 -29.27 17.34 -4.96
N ASP A 321 -29.72 17.47 -6.22
CA ASP A 321 -30.47 16.41 -6.92
C ASP A 321 -29.65 15.12 -7.02
N LYS A 322 -28.34 15.23 -7.27
CA LYS A 322 -27.44 14.08 -7.28
C LYS A 322 -27.34 13.43 -5.90
N ILE A 323 -27.24 14.23 -4.83
CA ILE A 323 -27.18 13.68 -3.46
C ILE A 323 -28.52 13.04 -3.08
N ILE A 324 -29.64 13.67 -3.40
CA ILE A 324 -30.99 13.15 -3.13
C ILE A 324 -31.21 11.80 -3.84
N ALA A 325 -30.73 11.65 -5.07
CA ALA A 325 -30.81 10.38 -5.78
C ALA A 325 -30.04 9.25 -5.07
N LEU A 326 -28.95 9.59 -4.35
CA LEU A 326 -28.16 8.64 -3.57
C LEU A 326 -28.70 8.45 -2.14
N LYS A 327 -29.34 9.48 -1.55
CA LYS A 327 -29.84 9.53 -0.17
C LYS A 327 -31.23 10.16 -0.11
N PRO A 328 -32.29 9.51 -0.61
CA PRO A 328 -33.62 10.09 -0.75
C PRO A 328 -34.34 10.38 0.57
N ASP A 329 -33.91 9.75 1.65
CA ASP A 329 -34.57 9.88 2.96
C ASP A 329 -33.93 10.93 3.88
N ASP A 330 -32.96 11.72 3.38
CA ASP A 330 -32.35 12.81 4.16
C ASP A 330 -33.16 14.12 4.00
N PRO A 331 -33.97 14.50 5.02
CA PRO A 331 -34.80 15.70 4.93
C PRO A 331 -34.01 17.01 4.86
N ASN A 332 -32.75 17.01 5.28
CA ASN A 332 -31.91 18.21 5.21
C ASN A 332 -31.60 18.61 3.78
N LEU A 333 -31.45 17.64 2.88
CA LEU A 333 -31.15 17.92 1.47
C LEU A 333 -32.30 18.67 0.79
N TYR A 334 -33.52 18.23 1.03
CA TYR A 334 -34.74 18.92 0.54
C TYR A 334 -34.88 20.32 1.13
N TYR A 335 -34.60 20.48 2.42
CA TYR A 335 -34.61 21.79 3.04
C TYR A 335 -33.59 22.75 2.45
N GLN A 336 -32.33 22.30 2.27
CA GLN A 336 -31.30 23.12 1.62
C GLN A 336 -31.64 23.47 0.18
N LYS A 337 -32.26 22.54 -0.55
CA LYS A 337 -32.72 22.74 -1.92
C LYS A 337 -33.89 23.76 -1.96
N ALA A 338 -34.82 23.69 -1.01
CA ALA A 338 -35.90 24.72 -0.87
C ALA A 338 -35.32 26.12 -0.66
N CYS A 339 -34.31 26.24 0.24
CA CYS A 339 -33.62 27.51 0.46
C CYS A 339 -32.92 28.05 -0.80
N LEU A 340 -32.40 27.19 -1.67
CA LEU A 340 -31.78 27.61 -2.93
C LEU A 340 -32.83 28.12 -3.93
N TYR A 341 -33.99 27.50 -4.03
CA TYR A 341 -35.08 27.97 -4.86
C TYR A 341 -35.59 29.35 -4.42
N VAL A 342 -35.60 29.62 -3.10
CA VAL A 342 -35.94 30.98 -2.61
C VAL A 342 -34.91 32.01 -3.06
N LEU A 343 -33.61 31.68 -3.01
CA LEU A 343 -32.56 32.59 -3.49
C LEU A 343 -32.62 32.78 -5.03
N GLU A 344 -33.02 31.76 -5.78
CA GLU A 344 -33.25 31.83 -7.23
C GLU A 344 -34.48 32.72 -7.55
N LYS A 345 -35.58 32.58 -6.75
CA LYS A 345 -36.75 33.46 -6.80
C LYS A 345 -36.33 34.93 -6.61
N GLU A 346 -35.58 35.25 -5.56
CA GLU A 346 -35.12 36.62 -5.28
C GLU A 346 -34.29 37.19 -6.44
N THR A 347 -33.50 36.34 -7.11
CA THR A 347 -32.76 36.74 -8.34
C THR A 347 -33.72 37.01 -9.50
N GLY A 348 -34.75 36.17 -9.66
CA GLY A 348 -35.82 36.39 -10.66
C GLY A 348 -36.57 37.69 -10.45
N GLU A 349 -36.89 38.04 -9.19
CA GLU A 349 -37.52 39.31 -8.83
C GLU A 349 -36.64 40.50 -9.20
N LEU A 350 -35.34 40.44 -8.89
CA LEU A 350 -34.40 41.50 -9.27
C LEU A 350 -34.24 41.70 -10.79
N THR A 351 -34.44 40.64 -11.55
CA THR A 351 -34.36 40.66 -13.04
C THR A 351 -35.74 40.83 -13.72
N ASN A 352 -36.83 41.01 -12.94
CA ASN A 352 -38.23 41.07 -13.41
C ASN A 352 -38.67 39.82 -14.21
N ASN A 353 -38.08 38.67 -13.95
CA ASN A 353 -38.41 37.41 -14.61
C ASN A 353 -39.49 36.64 -13.82
N GLN A 354 -40.75 36.95 -14.13
CA GLN A 354 -41.93 36.40 -13.44
C GLN A 354 -42.06 34.86 -13.59
N GLU A 355 -41.57 34.30 -14.68
CA GLU A 355 -41.59 32.86 -14.91
C GLU A 355 -40.65 32.16 -13.95
N VAL A 356 -39.44 32.67 -13.75
CA VAL A 356 -38.47 32.16 -12.76
C VAL A 356 -39.03 32.29 -11.34
N VAL A 357 -39.65 33.44 -11.03
CA VAL A 357 -40.25 33.67 -9.70
C VAL A 357 -41.32 32.63 -9.38
N ALA A 358 -42.25 32.38 -10.30
CA ALA A 358 -43.34 31.43 -10.12
C ALA A 358 -42.81 29.97 -10.01
N ALA A 359 -41.90 29.57 -10.90
CA ALA A 359 -41.36 28.24 -10.93
C ALA A 359 -40.53 27.93 -9.68
N SER A 360 -39.67 28.86 -9.26
CA SER A 360 -38.83 28.69 -8.09
C SER A 360 -39.63 28.67 -6.78
N THR A 361 -40.70 29.48 -6.69
CA THR A 361 -41.64 29.45 -5.56
C THR A 361 -42.30 28.07 -5.41
N ALA A 362 -42.87 27.53 -6.48
CA ALA A 362 -43.54 26.24 -6.48
C ALA A 362 -42.57 25.11 -6.03
N LYS A 363 -41.36 25.09 -6.59
CA LYS A 363 -40.34 24.11 -6.25
C LYS A 363 -39.80 24.27 -4.82
N ALA A 364 -39.71 25.49 -4.30
CA ALA A 364 -39.32 25.72 -2.90
C ALA A 364 -40.34 25.11 -1.95
N ILE A 365 -41.65 25.32 -2.23
CA ILE A 365 -42.77 24.76 -1.44
C ILE A 365 -42.77 23.22 -1.48
N GLU A 366 -42.62 22.64 -2.67
CA GLU A 366 -42.53 21.17 -2.87
C GLU A 366 -41.44 20.56 -2.03
N ASN A 367 -40.22 21.08 -2.14
CA ASN A 367 -39.05 20.55 -1.39
C ASN A 367 -39.20 20.79 0.13
N LEU A 368 -39.71 21.91 0.56
CA LEU A 368 -39.98 22.16 1.97
C LEU A 368 -41.04 21.20 2.52
N SER A 369 -42.10 20.92 1.74
CA SER A 369 -43.12 19.94 2.11
C SER A 369 -42.54 18.56 2.29
N LYS A 370 -41.64 18.14 1.39
CA LYS A 370 -40.94 16.85 1.50
C LYS A 370 -40.02 16.79 2.74
N ALA A 371 -39.30 17.85 3.05
CA ALA A 371 -38.49 17.93 4.26
C ALA A 371 -39.35 17.80 5.55
N ILE A 372 -40.55 18.46 5.56
CA ILE A 372 -41.51 18.39 6.66
C ILE A 372 -42.14 16.99 6.76
N GLU A 373 -42.49 16.35 5.65
CA GLU A 373 -43.00 14.98 5.60
C GLU A 373 -42.03 14.01 6.26
N LEU A 374 -40.75 14.08 5.89
CA LEU A 374 -39.70 13.20 6.41
C LEU A 374 -39.36 13.46 7.88
N ASN A 375 -39.41 14.72 8.37
CA ASN A 375 -39.18 15.05 9.76
C ASN A 375 -40.00 16.28 10.22
N PRO A 376 -41.30 16.08 10.55
CA PRO A 376 -42.23 17.18 10.87
C PRO A 376 -41.78 18.03 12.06
N LYS A 377 -41.30 17.37 13.14
CA LYS A 377 -40.93 18.06 14.41
C LYS A 377 -39.79 19.08 14.17
N LYS A 378 -38.78 18.71 13.41
CA LYS A 378 -37.60 19.57 13.14
C LYS A 378 -37.94 20.68 12.12
N TYR A 379 -38.49 20.30 10.97
CA TYR A 379 -38.58 21.24 9.83
C TYR A 379 -39.74 22.18 9.89
N ARG A 380 -40.88 21.86 10.58
CA ARG A 380 -41.92 22.84 10.93
C ARG A 380 -41.38 23.95 11.82
N LYS A 381 -40.53 23.60 12.82
CA LYS A 381 -39.89 24.60 13.69
C LYS A 381 -38.88 25.46 12.95
N LEU A 382 -38.00 24.83 12.12
CA LEU A 382 -36.99 25.54 11.32
C LEU A 382 -37.67 26.52 10.34
N TYR A 383 -38.65 26.06 9.57
CA TYR A 383 -39.38 26.86 8.61
C TYR A 383 -39.98 28.15 9.23
N LYS A 384 -40.61 28.04 10.40
CA LYS A 384 -41.21 29.19 11.10
C LYS A 384 -40.21 30.25 11.51
N ASN A 385 -38.98 29.86 11.75
CA ASN A 385 -37.92 30.71 12.31
C ASN A 385 -36.88 31.15 11.29
N ASP A 386 -36.84 30.53 10.10
CA ASP A 386 -35.87 30.88 9.06
C ASP A 386 -36.30 32.11 8.28
N SER A 387 -35.56 33.20 8.47
CA SER A 387 -35.80 34.46 7.78
C SER A 387 -35.73 34.35 6.24
N LYS A 388 -34.96 33.38 5.72
CA LYS A 388 -34.78 33.14 4.28
C LYS A 388 -36.07 32.63 3.63
N LEU A 389 -36.90 31.92 4.38
CA LEU A 389 -38.15 31.35 3.88
C LEU A 389 -39.36 32.29 4.06
N ARG A 390 -39.15 33.49 4.63
CA ARG A 390 -40.25 34.45 4.87
C ARG A 390 -41.04 34.81 3.60
N THR A 391 -40.34 34.92 2.46
CA THR A 391 -40.95 35.32 1.19
C THR A 391 -41.94 34.29 0.61
N ILE A 392 -41.96 33.07 1.16
CA ILE A 392 -42.89 31.99 0.78
C ILE A 392 -43.77 31.55 1.95
N GLN A 393 -43.69 32.19 3.13
CA GLN A 393 -44.43 31.77 4.32
C GLN A 393 -45.97 31.88 4.13
N GLU A 394 -46.45 32.87 3.43
CA GLU A 394 -47.88 33.03 3.16
C GLU A 394 -48.45 31.93 2.25
N GLU A 395 -47.64 31.49 1.30
CA GLU A 395 -48.01 30.43 0.34
C GLU A 395 -47.95 29.04 0.96
N VAL A 396 -47.13 28.84 2.03
CA VAL A 396 -46.96 27.57 2.74
C VAL A 396 -47.95 27.41 3.91
N ARG A 397 -48.73 28.42 4.26
CA ARG A 397 -49.74 28.35 5.36
C ARG A 397 -50.71 27.17 5.23
N PHE A 398 -50.90 26.63 4.06
CA PHE A 398 -51.72 25.45 3.77
C PHE A 398 -51.06 24.13 4.07
N LEU A 399 -49.74 24.08 4.38
CA LEU A 399 -49.00 22.90 4.70
C LEU A 399 -48.86 22.68 6.24
N ALA A 400 -49.39 23.57 7.03
CA ALA A 400 -49.41 23.50 8.52
C ALA A 400 -50.69 22.84 8.98
#